data_ecd4ae7bcec1ecb52248825db22e4785
#
_entry.id   ecd4ae7bcec1ecb52248825db22e4785
#
_cell.length_a   1.000
_cell.length_b   1.000
_cell.length_c   1.000
_cell.angle_alpha   90.00
_cell.angle_beta   90.00
_cell.angle_gamma   90.00
#
_symmetry.space_group_name_H-M   'P 1'
#
loop_
_entity.id
_entity.type
_entity.pdbx_description
1 polymer ?
#
loop_
_entity_poly.entity_id
_entity_poly.type
_entity_poly.pdbx_seq_one_letter_code
_entity_poly.pdbx_strand_id
1 'polypeptide(L)'
;HGGSYGLAFGVALYTMFKLRSRYGTLNRNQKGDSALATLEEISRTYTAVPEKKKEWDGLGGTLISRVKDTVFVDESTQNTAIIGTSRSGKGELLVFPMIDVNSRASAKPNLVINDPKGELYTASYETLRKRGYRVEVLNILNPTEGMSYNPLELVKQAFEKGDYAEAQKRTKTLTFSLYNNPNAKEPFWDNSAQALVSAIILALCEEYYDADNYHPERITLKNVASFLSEMGSKNYSKDGGKTEVNALDEYFEGLPPTSVAKQQYATSNFAKGNTRGSIFSVASSKLEIFTGDAIAKLTSINSIDMTRVGFPKQIHLRTDIRLKGQDFEVFFYRQNQSQPFGKEIGRVEAVSGPT
;
A
#
# COMPACT_ATOMS: atom_id res chain seq x y z
N HIS A 1 80.55 -2.94 -20.56
CA HIS A 1 79.36 -2.11 -20.26
C HIS A 1 78.12 -2.40 -21.14
N GLY A 2 78.23 -3.09 -22.29
CA GLY A 2 77.03 -3.39 -23.11
C GLY A 2 76.12 -4.48 -22.59
N GLY A 3 76.64 -5.45 -21.82
CA GLY A 3 75.81 -6.57 -21.22
C GLY A 3 74.85 -6.13 -20.15
N SER A 4 75.24 -5.12 -19.36
CA SER A 4 74.39 -4.62 -18.23
C SER A 4 73.13 -3.88 -18.74
N TYR A 5 73.26 -3.18 -19.86
CA TYR A 5 72.12 -2.45 -20.48
C TYR A 5 71.14 -3.45 -21.15
N GLY A 6 71.64 -4.53 -21.74
CA GLY A 6 70.80 -5.57 -22.32
C GLY A 6 69.96 -6.31 -21.28
N LEU A 7 70.55 -6.58 -20.12
CA LEU A 7 69.87 -7.23 -18.99
C LEU A 7 68.81 -6.31 -18.38
N ALA A 8 69.12 -5.01 -18.18
CA ALA A 8 68.19 -4.03 -17.65
C ALA A 8 66.98 -3.83 -18.61
N PHE A 9 67.20 -3.77 -19.90
CA PHE A 9 66.16 -3.67 -20.93
C PHE A 9 65.31 -4.93 -20.99
N GLY A 10 65.88 -6.13 -20.88
CA GLY A 10 65.15 -7.38 -20.82
C GLY A 10 64.25 -7.49 -19.56
N VAL A 11 64.75 -7.05 -18.42
CA VAL A 11 63.96 -7.03 -17.16
C VAL A 11 62.86 -5.98 -17.27
N ALA A 12 63.11 -4.81 -17.90
CA ALA A 12 62.06 -3.80 -18.08
C ALA A 12 60.96 -4.26 -19.03
N LEU A 13 61.31 -4.92 -20.14
CA LEU A 13 60.33 -5.53 -21.05
C LEU A 13 59.55 -6.65 -20.40
N TYR A 14 60.19 -7.52 -19.62
CA TYR A 14 59.53 -8.61 -18.90
C TYR A 14 58.57 -8.07 -17.81
N THR A 15 58.98 -7.06 -17.06
CA THR A 15 58.12 -6.43 -16.08
C THR A 15 56.95 -5.68 -16.73
N MET A 16 57.20 -5.01 -17.82
CA MET A 16 56.13 -4.32 -18.60
C MET A 16 55.13 -5.33 -19.19
N PHE A 17 55.61 -6.44 -19.74
CA PHE A 17 54.78 -7.54 -20.22
C PHE A 17 53.98 -8.19 -19.09
N LYS A 18 54.61 -8.45 -17.96
CA LYS A 18 53.98 -9.05 -16.78
C LYS A 18 52.95 -8.12 -16.14
N LEU A 19 53.19 -6.81 -16.10
CA LEU A 19 52.24 -5.80 -15.68
C LEU A 19 51.08 -5.72 -16.69
N ARG A 20 51.34 -5.65 -17.98
CA ARG A 20 50.31 -5.55 -19.00
C ARG A 20 49.45 -6.81 -19.11
N SER A 21 50.00 -8.00 -18.90
CA SER A 21 49.28 -9.26 -18.88
C SER A 21 48.47 -9.45 -17.59
N ARG A 22 48.95 -8.93 -16.45
CA ARG A 22 48.21 -8.99 -15.16
C ARG A 22 47.14 -7.90 -15.00
N TYR A 23 47.39 -6.70 -15.54
CA TYR A 23 46.47 -5.55 -15.35
C TYR A 23 45.60 -5.27 -16.58
N GLY A 24 45.89 -5.88 -17.74
CA GLY A 24 45.04 -5.74 -18.93
C GLY A 24 43.68 -6.39 -18.81
N THR A 25 43.52 -7.31 -17.85
CA THR A 25 42.25 -8.00 -17.56
C THR A 25 41.54 -7.48 -16.29
N LEU A 26 42.23 -6.65 -15.50
CA LEU A 26 41.68 -6.18 -14.21
C LEU A 26 40.47 -5.21 -14.33
N ASN A 27 40.24 -4.63 -15.50
CA ASN A 27 39.11 -3.72 -15.75
C ASN A 27 38.00 -4.31 -16.63
N ARG A 28 38.11 -5.60 -16.99
CA ARG A 28 37.05 -6.27 -17.76
C ARG A 28 36.49 -7.44 -16.96
N ASN A 29 35.21 -7.42 -16.71
CA ASN A 29 34.37 -8.51 -16.15
C ASN A 29 34.60 -8.97 -14.70
N GLN A 30 35.35 -8.25 -13.87
CA GLN A 30 35.54 -8.71 -12.47
C GLN A 30 34.32 -8.50 -11.56
N LYS A 31 33.36 -7.66 -11.95
CA LYS A 31 32.11 -7.44 -11.22
C LYS A 31 30.85 -7.66 -12.07
N GLY A 32 31.00 -8.36 -13.19
CA GLY A 32 29.97 -8.48 -14.23
C GLY A 32 30.00 -7.29 -15.19
N ASP A 33 29.88 -7.55 -16.49
CA ASP A 33 29.63 -6.50 -17.50
C ASP A 33 28.13 -6.25 -17.58
N SER A 34 27.72 -5.00 -17.43
CA SER A 34 26.37 -4.58 -17.80
C SER A 34 26.43 -3.95 -19.19
N ALA A 35 25.68 -4.51 -20.12
CA ALA A 35 25.48 -3.97 -21.44
C ALA A 35 23.99 -3.64 -21.64
N LEU A 36 23.70 -2.73 -22.56
CA LEU A 36 22.32 -2.53 -23.00
C LEU A 36 21.85 -3.80 -23.71
N ALA A 37 20.67 -4.29 -23.33
CA ALA A 37 20.06 -5.45 -23.95
C ALA A 37 19.80 -5.19 -25.44
N THR A 38 20.09 -6.18 -26.27
CA THR A 38 19.78 -6.14 -27.70
C THR A 38 18.26 -6.29 -27.91
N LEU A 39 17.76 -5.86 -29.08
CA LEU A 39 16.35 -6.04 -29.41
C LEU A 39 15.96 -7.53 -29.43
N GLU A 40 16.87 -8.42 -29.79
CA GLU A 40 16.64 -9.86 -29.78
C GLU A 40 16.42 -10.40 -28.35
N GLU A 41 17.26 -9.97 -27.40
CA GLU A 41 17.11 -10.32 -25.99
C GLU A 41 15.82 -9.76 -25.39
N ILE A 42 15.49 -8.49 -25.71
CA ILE A 42 14.23 -7.87 -25.26
C ILE A 42 13.02 -8.64 -25.80
N SER A 43 13.02 -8.99 -27.09
CA SER A 43 11.88 -9.68 -27.71
C SER A 43 11.72 -11.14 -27.28
N ARG A 44 12.77 -11.77 -26.77
CA ARG A 44 12.69 -13.10 -26.17
C ARG A 44 12.16 -13.09 -24.73
N THR A 45 12.41 -12.01 -24.01
CA THR A 45 12.15 -11.91 -22.57
C THR A 45 10.79 -11.27 -22.28
N TYR A 46 10.40 -10.29 -23.07
CA TYR A 46 9.24 -9.44 -22.80
C TYR A 46 8.15 -9.58 -23.88
N THR A 47 6.90 -9.38 -23.47
CA THR A 47 5.76 -9.46 -24.39
C THR A 47 5.74 -8.26 -25.33
N ALA A 48 5.74 -8.52 -26.62
CA ALA A 48 5.63 -7.48 -27.65
C ALA A 48 4.17 -7.06 -27.87
N VAL A 49 3.86 -5.83 -27.59
CA VAL A 49 2.51 -5.24 -27.71
C VAL A 49 2.51 -4.18 -28.81
N PRO A 50 1.69 -4.33 -29.87
CA PRO A 50 1.57 -3.30 -30.90
C PRO A 50 0.94 -2.02 -30.33
N GLU A 51 1.57 -0.88 -30.56
CA GLU A 51 1.12 0.41 -30.02
C GLU A 51 -0.28 0.80 -30.50
N LYS A 52 -0.61 0.52 -31.76
CA LYS A 52 -1.91 0.88 -32.38
C LYS A 52 -3.03 -0.16 -32.20
N LYS A 53 -2.78 -1.26 -31.53
CA LYS A 53 -3.78 -2.29 -31.32
C LYS A 53 -4.74 -1.88 -30.20
N LYS A 54 -6.05 -2.08 -30.41
CA LYS A 54 -7.07 -1.74 -29.40
C LYS A 54 -6.96 -2.62 -28.16
N GLU A 55 -6.77 -3.91 -28.33
CA GLU A 55 -6.58 -4.87 -27.24
C GLU A 55 -5.40 -5.79 -27.55
N TRP A 56 -4.80 -6.35 -26.51
CA TRP A 56 -3.74 -7.35 -26.62
C TRP A 56 -3.94 -8.43 -25.56
N ASP A 57 -3.54 -9.63 -25.88
CA ASP A 57 -3.69 -10.78 -24.99
C ASP A 57 -2.54 -10.80 -23.98
N GLY A 58 -2.86 -10.49 -22.69
CA GLY A 58 -1.90 -10.44 -21.62
C GLY A 58 -2.47 -9.91 -20.31
N LEU A 59 -1.64 -9.97 -19.28
CA LEU A 59 -1.98 -9.62 -17.90
C LEU A 59 -1.86 -8.11 -17.60
N GLY A 60 -1.25 -7.34 -18.50
CA GLY A 60 -0.72 -6.02 -18.17
C GLY A 60 0.67 -6.14 -17.56
N GLY A 61 1.33 -5.02 -17.28
CA GLY A 61 2.65 -5.06 -16.69
C GLY A 61 3.41 -3.74 -16.83
N THR A 62 4.73 -3.83 -16.64
CA THR A 62 5.62 -2.68 -16.71
C THR A 62 6.19 -2.50 -18.10
N LEU A 63 6.10 -1.28 -18.62
CA LEU A 63 6.71 -0.92 -19.90
C LEU A 63 8.24 -0.87 -19.78
N ILE A 64 8.92 -1.70 -20.57
CA ILE A 64 10.38 -1.84 -20.53
C ILE A 64 11.05 -1.06 -21.66
N SER A 65 10.51 -1.17 -22.88
CA SER A 65 11.11 -0.54 -24.06
C SER A 65 10.05 -0.27 -25.12
N ARG A 66 10.37 0.64 -26.02
CA ARG A 66 9.59 0.94 -27.22
C ARG A 66 10.51 0.97 -28.43
N VAL A 67 10.17 0.20 -29.44
CA VAL A 67 10.89 0.17 -30.71
C VAL A 67 9.89 0.33 -31.85
N LYS A 68 9.95 1.44 -32.55
CA LYS A 68 8.99 1.84 -33.59
C LYS A 68 7.54 1.83 -33.04
N ASP A 69 6.67 1.00 -33.61
CA ASP A 69 5.25 0.84 -33.25
C ASP A 69 5.01 -0.34 -32.28
N THR A 70 6.04 -0.85 -31.63
CA THR A 70 5.95 -1.98 -30.69
C THR A 70 6.46 -1.56 -29.32
N VAL A 71 5.69 -1.89 -28.30
CA VAL A 71 6.01 -1.71 -26.88
C VAL A 71 6.33 -3.07 -26.29
N PHE A 72 7.38 -3.16 -25.50
CA PHE A 72 7.76 -4.38 -24.78
C PHE A 72 7.36 -4.26 -23.32
N VAL A 73 6.60 -5.23 -22.84
CA VAL A 73 5.98 -5.22 -21.50
C VAL A 73 6.49 -6.40 -20.69
N ASP A 74 6.89 -6.13 -19.48
CA ASP A 74 7.18 -7.14 -18.47
C ASP A 74 5.90 -7.45 -17.69
N GLU A 75 5.35 -8.65 -17.88
CA GLU A 75 4.15 -9.14 -17.21
C GLU A 75 4.44 -9.82 -15.86
N SER A 76 5.69 -9.85 -15.43
CA SER A 76 6.06 -10.44 -14.14
C SER A 76 5.60 -9.57 -12.95
N THR A 77 5.40 -10.22 -11.80
CA THR A 77 5.03 -9.53 -10.56
C THR A 77 6.28 -8.97 -9.88
N GLN A 78 6.72 -7.79 -10.30
CA GLN A 78 7.87 -7.13 -9.68
C GLN A 78 7.61 -5.64 -9.43
N ASN A 79 8.32 -5.08 -8.45
CA ASN A 79 8.30 -3.66 -8.17
C ASN A 79 9.34 -2.95 -9.04
N THR A 80 8.94 -1.89 -9.73
CA THR A 80 9.81 -1.11 -10.60
C THR A 80 9.99 0.30 -10.05
N ALA A 81 11.23 0.74 -9.87
CA ALA A 81 11.57 2.11 -9.52
C ALA A 81 12.08 2.88 -10.73
N ILE A 82 11.44 4.01 -11.06
CA ILE A 82 11.80 4.88 -12.17
C ILE A 82 12.37 6.19 -11.61
N ILE A 83 13.66 6.40 -11.78
CA ILE A 83 14.37 7.55 -11.23
C ILE A 83 14.67 8.54 -12.34
N GLY A 84 14.34 9.80 -12.13
CA GLY A 84 14.64 10.87 -13.07
C GLY A 84 14.33 12.25 -12.45
N THR A 85 15.01 13.27 -12.92
CA THR A 85 14.81 14.66 -12.49
C THR A 85 13.42 15.19 -12.90
N SER A 86 13.03 16.33 -12.36
CA SER A 86 11.82 17.03 -12.83
C SER A 86 11.95 17.35 -14.34
N ARG A 87 10.87 17.24 -15.08
CA ARG A 87 10.80 17.46 -16.55
C ARG A 87 11.66 16.50 -17.38
N SER A 88 12.07 15.34 -16.84
CA SER A 88 12.79 14.31 -17.62
C SER A 88 11.89 13.47 -18.54
N GLY A 89 10.60 13.79 -18.64
CA GLY A 89 9.67 13.06 -19.49
C GLY A 89 9.07 11.80 -18.85
N LYS A 90 9.25 11.53 -17.54
CA LYS A 90 8.71 10.33 -16.88
C LYS A 90 7.21 10.14 -17.12
N GLY A 91 6.43 11.21 -17.00
CA GLY A 91 4.97 11.18 -17.24
C GLY A 91 4.66 10.72 -18.67
N GLU A 92 5.20 11.43 -19.64
CA GLU A 92 4.91 11.22 -21.08
C GLU A 92 5.47 9.91 -21.62
N LEU A 93 6.68 9.54 -21.19
CA LEU A 93 7.37 8.37 -21.76
C LEU A 93 7.01 7.06 -21.10
N LEU A 94 6.52 7.11 -19.84
CA LEU A 94 6.28 5.91 -19.04
C LEU A 94 4.88 5.85 -18.46
N VAL A 95 4.45 6.89 -17.70
CA VAL A 95 3.20 6.79 -16.91
C VAL A 95 1.97 6.75 -17.82
N PHE A 96 1.84 7.68 -18.76
CA PHE A 96 0.74 7.66 -19.73
C PHE A 96 0.74 6.39 -20.59
N PRO A 97 1.89 5.97 -21.20
CA PRO A 97 1.94 4.72 -21.94
C PRO A 97 1.64 3.48 -21.07
N MET A 98 2.03 3.45 -19.80
CA MET A 98 1.67 2.36 -18.89
C MET A 98 0.17 2.29 -18.61
N ILE A 99 -0.51 3.42 -18.43
CA ILE A 99 -1.98 3.48 -18.29
C ILE A 99 -2.63 2.94 -19.57
N ASP A 100 -2.16 3.37 -20.74
CA ASP A 100 -2.69 2.93 -22.03
C ASP A 100 -2.50 1.43 -22.24
N VAL A 101 -1.28 0.93 -22.10
CA VAL A 101 -0.94 -0.48 -22.33
C VAL A 101 -1.69 -1.40 -21.37
N ASN A 102 -1.68 -1.09 -20.07
CA ASN A 102 -2.38 -1.89 -19.08
C ASN A 102 -3.90 -1.90 -19.31
N SER A 103 -4.49 -0.77 -19.66
CA SER A 103 -5.93 -0.71 -19.91
C SER A 103 -6.38 -1.39 -21.20
N ARG A 104 -5.46 -1.71 -22.12
CA ARG A 104 -5.69 -2.50 -23.34
C ARG A 104 -5.46 -4.00 -23.16
N ALA A 105 -4.86 -4.43 -22.04
CA ALA A 105 -4.64 -5.83 -21.75
C ALA A 105 -5.97 -6.58 -21.62
N SER A 106 -6.05 -7.83 -22.10
CA SER A 106 -7.26 -8.66 -21.99
C SER A 106 -7.67 -8.92 -20.54
N ALA A 107 -6.71 -9.05 -19.63
CA ALA A 107 -6.94 -9.25 -18.21
C ALA A 107 -7.43 -7.99 -17.48
N LYS A 108 -7.24 -6.80 -18.05
CA LYS A 108 -7.66 -5.51 -17.47
C LYS A 108 -7.30 -5.36 -15.99
N PRO A 109 -6.01 -5.25 -15.66
CA PRO A 109 -5.57 -5.15 -14.27
C PRO A 109 -6.17 -3.93 -13.58
N ASN A 110 -6.41 -4.00 -12.27
CA ASN A 110 -6.79 -2.85 -11.48
C ASN A 110 -5.61 -1.86 -11.42
N LEU A 111 -5.93 -0.57 -11.58
CA LEU A 111 -4.94 0.50 -11.58
C LEU A 111 -5.16 1.42 -10.37
N VAL A 112 -4.13 1.65 -9.58
CA VAL A 112 -4.11 2.67 -8.53
C VAL A 112 -3.07 3.71 -8.91
N ILE A 113 -3.53 4.94 -9.17
CA ILE A 113 -2.70 6.00 -9.75
C ILE A 113 -2.67 7.18 -8.78
N ASN A 114 -1.46 7.58 -8.34
CA ASN A 114 -1.27 8.83 -7.62
C ASN A 114 -1.03 9.97 -8.60
N ASP A 115 -1.99 10.90 -8.67
CA ASP A 115 -2.01 12.02 -9.60
C ASP A 115 -2.13 13.37 -8.87
N PRO A 116 -1.02 13.95 -8.38
CA PRO A 116 -1.06 15.18 -7.59
C PRO A 116 -1.57 16.40 -8.36
N LYS A 117 -1.57 16.35 -9.69
CA LYS A 117 -1.96 17.49 -10.55
C LYS A 117 -3.27 17.30 -11.29
N GLY A 118 -3.82 16.07 -11.31
CA GLY A 118 -5.03 15.74 -12.07
C GLY A 118 -4.80 15.59 -13.58
N GLU A 119 -3.54 15.67 -14.05
CA GLU A 119 -3.24 15.58 -15.49
C GLU A 119 -3.44 14.16 -16.04
N LEU A 120 -3.11 13.14 -15.26
CA LEU A 120 -3.31 11.74 -15.63
C LEU A 120 -4.79 11.40 -15.70
N TYR A 121 -5.56 11.84 -14.72
CA TYR A 121 -7.01 11.68 -14.69
C TYR A 121 -7.66 12.35 -15.91
N THR A 122 -7.36 13.62 -16.13
CA THR A 122 -7.96 14.41 -17.23
C THR A 122 -7.69 13.77 -18.59
N ALA A 123 -6.46 13.28 -18.82
CA ALA A 123 -6.08 12.69 -20.10
C ALA A 123 -6.60 11.28 -20.32
N SER A 124 -6.79 10.48 -19.25
CA SER A 124 -7.09 9.03 -19.37
C SER A 124 -8.54 8.65 -19.06
N TYR A 125 -9.29 9.46 -18.31
CA TYR A 125 -10.61 9.14 -17.78
C TYR A 125 -11.59 8.60 -18.83
N GLU A 126 -11.82 9.36 -19.92
CA GLU A 126 -12.74 8.96 -20.98
C GLU A 126 -12.30 7.66 -21.68
N THR A 127 -11.00 7.52 -21.90
CA THR A 127 -10.43 6.33 -22.53
C THR A 127 -10.61 5.09 -21.65
N LEU A 128 -10.32 5.21 -20.35
CA LEU A 128 -10.49 4.14 -19.39
C LEU A 128 -11.97 3.71 -19.27
N ARG A 129 -12.89 4.66 -19.21
CA ARG A 129 -14.33 4.35 -19.19
C ARG A 129 -14.80 3.62 -20.45
N LYS A 130 -14.36 4.08 -21.63
CA LYS A 130 -14.67 3.39 -22.91
C LYS A 130 -14.11 1.98 -22.97
N ARG A 131 -13.02 1.70 -22.26
CA ARG A 131 -12.42 0.38 -22.13
C ARG A 131 -13.05 -0.47 -21.01
N GLY A 132 -14.10 0.01 -20.34
CA GLY A 132 -14.87 -0.71 -19.34
C GLY A 132 -14.34 -0.61 -17.90
N TYR A 133 -13.44 0.32 -17.62
CA TYR A 133 -13.02 0.59 -16.25
C TYR A 133 -14.05 1.42 -15.50
N ARG A 134 -14.30 1.08 -14.24
CA ARG A 134 -14.89 1.97 -13.27
C ARG A 134 -13.76 2.87 -12.74
N VAL A 135 -13.84 4.16 -13.02
CA VAL A 135 -12.83 5.14 -12.60
C VAL A 135 -13.38 5.94 -11.42
N GLU A 136 -12.71 5.83 -10.30
CA GLU A 136 -13.04 6.54 -9.07
C GLU A 136 -11.88 7.47 -8.69
N VAL A 137 -12.20 8.65 -8.16
CA VAL A 137 -11.20 9.66 -7.78
C VAL A 137 -11.34 10.00 -6.32
N LEU A 138 -10.28 9.75 -5.53
CA LEU A 138 -10.15 10.30 -4.19
C LEU A 138 -9.57 11.72 -4.30
N ASN A 139 -10.44 12.72 -4.34
CA ASN A 139 -10.03 14.09 -4.56
C ASN A 139 -9.78 14.83 -3.23
N ILE A 140 -8.52 14.91 -2.82
CA ILE A 140 -8.13 15.57 -1.57
C ILE A 140 -8.18 17.11 -1.73
N LEU A 141 -7.96 17.63 -2.95
CA LEU A 141 -7.99 19.06 -3.22
C LEU A 141 -9.43 19.60 -3.21
N ASN A 142 -10.38 18.81 -3.71
CA ASN A 142 -11.79 19.12 -3.74
C ASN A 142 -12.63 17.97 -3.16
N PRO A 143 -12.62 17.78 -1.83
CA PRO A 143 -13.18 16.59 -1.17
C PRO A 143 -14.68 16.37 -1.37
N THR A 144 -15.39 17.37 -1.89
CA THR A 144 -16.81 17.25 -2.23
C THR A 144 -17.06 16.63 -3.59
N GLU A 145 -16.03 16.54 -4.43
CA GLU A 145 -16.07 15.98 -5.77
C GLU A 145 -15.25 14.70 -5.83
N GLY A 146 -15.90 13.57 -5.99
CA GLY A 146 -15.23 12.28 -6.07
C GLY A 146 -15.74 11.26 -5.08
N MET A 147 -14.98 10.19 -4.91
CA MET A 147 -15.30 9.13 -3.96
C MET A 147 -14.97 9.52 -2.52
N SER A 148 -15.71 8.98 -1.59
CA SER A 148 -15.38 9.02 -0.16
C SER A 148 -14.75 7.70 0.28
N TYR A 149 -13.87 7.76 1.25
CA TYR A 149 -13.19 6.61 1.83
C TYR A 149 -13.03 6.76 3.34
N ASN A 150 -13.72 5.92 4.12
CA ASN A 150 -13.55 5.88 5.57
C ASN A 150 -12.35 4.99 5.93
N PRO A 151 -11.26 5.54 6.49
CA PRO A 151 -10.09 4.75 6.87
C PRO A 151 -10.37 3.66 7.92
N LEU A 152 -11.48 3.80 8.67
CA LEU A 152 -11.92 2.83 9.68
C LEU A 152 -12.74 1.67 9.11
N GLU A 153 -13.03 1.65 7.81
CA GLU A 153 -13.92 0.64 7.23
C GLU A 153 -13.46 -0.79 7.47
N LEU A 154 -12.17 -1.07 7.34
CA LEU A 154 -11.64 -2.41 7.59
C LEU A 154 -11.75 -2.81 9.07
N VAL A 155 -11.66 -1.85 9.99
CA VAL A 155 -11.89 -2.07 11.43
C VAL A 155 -13.34 -2.41 11.66
N LYS A 156 -14.27 -1.63 11.08
CA LYS A 156 -15.71 -1.82 11.15
C LYS A 156 -16.11 -3.21 10.67
N GLN A 157 -15.65 -3.61 9.49
CA GLN A 157 -15.95 -4.91 8.91
C GLN A 157 -15.44 -6.09 9.75
N ALA A 158 -14.28 -5.96 10.39
CA ALA A 158 -13.77 -6.98 11.31
C ALA A 158 -14.60 -7.04 12.58
N PHE A 159 -14.97 -5.89 13.12
CA PHE A 159 -15.79 -5.77 14.33
C PHE A 159 -17.20 -6.34 14.13
N GLU A 160 -17.85 -6.00 13.01
CA GLU A 160 -19.17 -6.51 12.61
C GLU A 160 -19.21 -8.05 12.50
N LYS A 161 -18.08 -8.67 12.07
CA LYS A 161 -17.94 -10.13 12.00
C LYS A 161 -17.64 -10.78 13.36
N GLY A 162 -17.49 -10.01 14.42
CA GLY A 162 -17.06 -10.50 15.73
C GLY A 162 -15.58 -10.89 15.81
N ASP A 163 -14.77 -10.54 14.78
CA ASP A 163 -13.33 -10.78 14.77
C ASP A 163 -12.60 -9.61 15.44
N TYR A 164 -12.69 -9.57 16.75
CA TYR A 164 -12.07 -8.51 17.56
C TYR A 164 -10.55 -8.48 17.48
N ALA A 165 -9.90 -9.63 17.26
CA ALA A 165 -8.45 -9.70 17.08
C ALA A 165 -8.01 -9.03 15.79
N GLU A 166 -8.71 -9.27 14.69
CA GLU A 166 -8.45 -8.58 13.43
C GLU A 166 -8.81 -7.09 13.51
N ALA A 167 -9.89 -6.72 14.21
CA ALA A 167 -10.25 -5.33 14.46
C ALA A 167 -9.14 -4.57 15.20
N GLN A 168 -8.59 -5.14 16.27
CA GLN A 168 -7.45 -4.58 17.01
C GLN A 168 -6.21 -4.43 16.10
N LYS A 169 -5.88 -5.44 15.32
CA LYS A 169 -4.76 -5.41 14.38
C LYS A 169 -4.92 -4.31 13.33
N ARG A 170 -6.11 -4.17 12.72
CA ARG A 170 -6.42 -3.12 11.74
C ARG A 170 -6.36 -1.73 12.36
N THR A 171 -6.91 -1.58 13.56
CA THR A 171 -6.81 -0.33 14.32
C THR A 171 -5.36 0.05 14.57
N LYS A 172 -4.54 -0.89 15.05
CA LYS A 172 -3.12 -0.66 15.30
C LYS A 172 -2.34 -0.31 14.02
N THR A 173 -2.67 -0.94 12.90
CA THR A 173 -2.05 -0.63 11.61
C THR A 173 -2.37 0.80 11.17
N LEU A 174 -3.64 1.21 11.27
CA LEU A 174 -4.05 2.57 10.92
C LEU A 174 -3.41 3.61 11.83
N THR A 175 -3.50 3.42 13.15
CA THR A 175 -2.94 4.37 14.11
C THR A 175 -1.41 4.43 14.03
N PHE A 176 -0.74 3.32 13.73
CA PHE A 176 0.69 3.33 13.41
C PHE A 176 0.99 4.22 12.21
N SER A 177 0.20 4.16 11.15
CA SER A 177 0.39 5.02 9.98
C SER A 177 0.22 6.51 10.30
N LEU A 178 -0.62 6.85 11.28
CA LEU A 178 -0.85 8.24 11.70
C LEU A 178 0.24 8.77 12.65
N TYR A 179 0.73 7.93 13.56
CA TYR A 179 1.57 8.35 14.68
C TYR A 179 3.04 7.91 14.55
N ASN A 180 3.38 6.99 13.65
CA ASN A 180 4.77 6.55 13.51
C ASN A 180 5.64 7.67 12.95
N ASN A 181 6.63 8.08 13.73
CA ASN A 181 7.65 9.04 13.33
C ASN A 181 9.04 8.40 13.48
N PRO A 182 9.65 7.90 12.38
CA PRO A 182 10.96 7.26 12.43
C PRO A 182 12.09 8.14 12.94
N ASN A 183 11.90 9.47 12.88
CA ASN A 183 12.89 10.47 13.32
C ASN A 183 12.57 11.05 14.70
N ALA A 184 11.61 10.50 15.42
CA ALA A 184 11.25 10.98 16.76
C ALA A 184 12.43 10.76 17.73
N LYS A 185 12.85 11.82 18.41
CA LYS A 185 13.86 11.73 19.50
C LYS A 185 13.32 10.98 20.71
N GLU A 186 12.03 11.11 20.97
CA GLU A 186 11.31 10.49 22.08
C GLU A 186 10.04 9.78 21.57
N PRO A 187 10.16 8.51 21.13
CA PRO A 187 9.02 7.76 20.59
C PRO A 187 7.87 7.53 21.59
N PHE A 188 8.11 7.75 22.87
CA PHE A 188 7.13 7.58 23.94
C PHE A 188 5.84 8.36 23.68
N TRP A 189 5.93 9.60 23.24
CA TRP A 189 4.78 10.46 22.99
C TRP A 189 3.89 9.95 21.86
N ASP A 190 4.50 9.61 20.72
CA ASP A 190 3.80 9.08 19.55
C ASP A 190 3.18 7.71 19.84
N ASN A 191 3.91 6.82 20.54
CA ASN A 191 3.40 5.50 20.91
C ASN A 191 2.23 5.60 21.91
N SER A 192 2.29 6.50 22.88
CA SER A 192 1.21 6.72 23.85
C SER A 192 -0.03 7.32 23.19
N ALA A 193 0.14 8.29 22.28
CA ALA A 193 -0.94 8.86 21.48
C ALA A 193 -1.56 7.80 20.55
N GLN A 194 -0.75 6.95 19.92
CA GLN A 194 -1.21 5.82 19.13
C GLN A 194 -2.08 4.86 19.94
N ALA A 195 -1.63 4.48 21.13
CA ALA A 195 -2.35 3.57 22.01
C ALA A 195 -3.69 4.16 22.46
N LEU A 196 -3.70 5.45 22.82
CA LEU A 196 -4.91 6.18 23.21
C LEU A 196 -5.94 6.23 22.08
N VAL A 197 -5.53 6.64 20.88
CA VAL A 197 -6.43 6.75 19.73
C VAL A 197 -6.93 5.38 19.30
N SER A 198 -6.09 4.34 19.41
CA SER A 198 -6.54 2.95 19.17
C SER A 198 -7.66 2.54 20.14
N ALA A 199 -7.54 2.90 21.42
CA ALA A 199 -8.57 2.62 22.41
C ALA A 199 -9.88 3.35 22.08
N ILE A 200 -9.82 4.61 21.68
CA ILE A 200 -11.02 5.39 21.31
C ILE A 200 -11.71 4.80 20.07
N ILE A 201 -10.94 4.40 19.04
CA ILE A 201 -11.52 3.76 17.85
C ILE A 201 -12.28 2.48 18.22
N LEU A 202 -11.68 1.63 19.06
CA LEU A 202 -12.33 0.40 19.52
C LEU A 202 -13.55 0.68 20.40
N ALA A 203 -13.48 1.72 21.24
CA ALA A 203 -14.62 2.15 22.06
C ALA A 203 -15.82 2.58 21.21
N LEU A 204 -15.57 3.38 20.15
CA LEU A 204 -16.62 3.76 19.21
C LEU A 204 -17.18 2.54 18.45
N CYS A 205 -16.37 1.53 18.17
CA CYS A 205 -16.86 0.29 17.59
C CYS A 205 -17.75 -0.47 18.58
N GLU A 206 -17.33 -0.63 19.84
CA GLU A 206 -18.15 -1.27 20.88
C GLU A 206 -19.47 -0.52 21.09
N GLU A 207 -19.45 0.80 21.16
CA GLU A 207 -20.60 1.67 21.34
C GLU A 207 -21.62 1.55 20.20
N TYR A 208 -21.15 1.64 18.94
CA TYR A 208 -22.02 1.77 17.77
C TYR A 208 -22.31 0.45 17.03
N TYR A 209 -21.73 -0.66 17.45
CA TYR A 209 -22.14 -2.01 17.05
C TYR A 209 -22.98 -2.71 18.14
N ASP A 210 -23.24 -2.02 19.25
CA ASP A 210 -24.20 -2.50 20.26
C ASP A 210 -25.62 -2.57 19.66
N ALA A 211 -26.37 -3.61 19.99
CA ALA A 211 -27.69 -3.85 19.43
C ALA A 211 -28.70 -2.72 19.78
N ASP A 212 -28.53 -2.09 20.95
CA ASP A 212 -29.38 -1.00 21.40
C ASP A 212 -28.96 0.37 20.84
N ASN A 213 -27.74 0.48 20.28
CA ASN A 213 -27.18 1.72 19.75
C ASN A 213 -26.47 1.51 18.40
N TYR A 214 -27.10 0.79 17.47
CA TYR A 214 -26.51 0.42 16.19
C TYR A 214 -26.40 1.61 15.22
N HIS A 215 -25.21 2.24 15.17
CA HIS A 215 -24.90 3.41 14.35
C HIS A 215 -23.50 3.35 13.72
N PRO A 216 -23.19 2.32 12.90
CA PRO A 216 -21.84 2.14 12.33
C PRO A 216 -21.36 3.30 11.44
N GLU A 217 -22.28 4.14 10.94
CA GLU A 217 -21.96 5.36 10.20
C GLU A 217 -21.27 6.42 11.08
N ARG A 218 -21.42 6.35 12.39
CA ARG A 218 -20.75 7.25 13.34
C ARG A 218 -19.31 6.88 13.64
N ILE A 219 -18.84 5.71 13.22
CA ILE A 219 -17.45 5.28 13.40
C ILE A 219 -16.60 5.95 12.34
N THR A 220 -16.11 7.15 12.63
CA THR A 220 -15.31 8.00 11.74
C THR A 220 -14.16 8.66 12.50
N LEU A 221 -13.08 9.04 11.80
CA LEU A 221 -11.95 9.75 12.43
C LEU A 221 -12.38 11.13 12.97
N LYS A 222 -13.38 11.78 12.37
CA LYS A 222 -13.98 13.01 12.93
C LYS A 222 -14.54 12.75 14.32
N ASN A 223 -15.32 11.69 14.49
CA ASN A 223 -15.91 11.38 15.78
C ASN A 223 -14.88 10.89 16.80
N VAL A 224 -13.82 10.21 16.36
CA VAL A 224 -12.65 9.92 17.22
C VAL A 224 -12.00 11.21 17.74
N ALA A 225 -11.80 12.19 16.88
CA ALA A 225 -11.26 13.51 17.27
C ALA A 225 -12.19 14.25 18.23
N SER A 226 -13.49 14.28 17.93
CA SER A 226 -14.50 14.90 18.81
C SER A 226 -14.55 14.23 20.18
N PHE A 227 -14.57 12.90 20.22
CA PHE A 227 -14.58 12.13 21.48
C PHE A 227 -13.34 12.46 22.33
N LEU A 228 -12.14 12.46 21.72
CA LEU A 228 -10.91 12.83 22.44
C LEU A 228 -10.99 14.26 22.97
N SER A 229 -11.45 15.21 22.17
CA SER A 229 -11.56 16.62 22.57
C SER A 229 -12.56 16.84 23.69
N GLU A 230 -13.74 16.25 23.57
CA GLU A 230 -14.83 16.43 24.52
C GLU A 230 -14.55 15.73 25.85
N MET A 231 -14.11 14.49 25.82
CA MET A 231 -13.88 13.71 27.02
C MET A 231 -12.51 13.99 27.66
N GLY A 232 -11.48 14.22 26.82
CA GLY A 232 -10.13 14.49 27.29
C GLY A 232 -9.98 15.85 28.01
N SER A 233 -10.79 16.84 27.62
CA SER A 233 -10.75 18.19 28.22
C SER A 233 -11.58 18.31 29.53
N LYS A 234 -12.49 17.37 29.79
CA LYS A 234 -13.39 17.44 30.94
C LYS A 234 -12.74 16.81 32.17
N ASN A 235 -12.40 17.64 33.12
CA ASN A 235 -12.02 17.24 34.47
C ASN A 235 -13.08 17.70 35.46
N TYR A 236 -13.42 16.86 36.43
CA TYR A 236 -14.32 17.19 37.49
C TYR A 236 -13.85 16.58 38.80
N SER A 237 -14.30 17.19 39.90
CA SER A 237 -13.92 16.75 41.24
C SER A 237 -14.96 15.75 41.79
N LYS A 238 -14.49 14.60 42.22
CA LYS A 238 -15.24 13.68 43.06
C LYS A 238 -15.03 14.01 44.54
N ASP A 239 -15.96 13.63 45.41
CA ASP A 239 -15.86 13.73 46.87
C ASP A 239 -15.61 15.14 47.41
N GLY A 240 -16.33 16.14 46.88
CA GLY A 240 -16.24 17.53 47.37
C GLY A 240 -14.89 18.19 47.14
N GLY A 241 -14.18 17.84 46.07
CA GLY A 241 -12.95 18.48 45.64
C GLY A 241 -11.65 17.75 46.04
N LYS A 242 -11.74 16.55 46.58
CA LYS A 242 -10.56 15.77 47.03
C LYS A 242 -9.90 14.97 45.92
N THR A 243 -10.64 14.57 44.90
CA THR A 243 -10.10 13.75 43.79
C THR A 243 -10.51 14.35 42.46
N GLU A 244 -9.56 14.73 41.65
CA GLU A 244 -9.78 15.17 40.25
C GLU A 244 -9.83 13.94 39.36
N VAL A 245 -10.89 13.78 38.57
CA VAL A 245 -11.10 12.68 37.64
C VAL A 245 -11.30 13.25 36.23
N ASN A 246 -10.65 12.65 35.25
CA ASN A 246 -10.87 12.99 33.86
C ASN A 246 -12.03 12.12 33.30
N ALA A 247 -12.92 12.74 32.52
CA ALA A 247 -14.09 12.05 31.97
C ALA A 247 -13.72 10.85 31.07
N LEU A 248 -12.58 10.94 30.36
CA LEU A 248 -12.10 9.84 29.53
C LEU A 248 -11.69 8.61 30.37
N ASP A 249 -11.03 8.84 31.52
CA ASP A 249 -10.70 7.74 32.43
C ASP A 249 -11.95 7.07 32.97
N GLU A 250 -12.91 7.86 33.42
CA GLU A 250 -14.17 7.32 33.95
C GLU A 250 -14.93 6.52 32.92
N TYR A 251 -14.97 7.00 31.67
CA TYR A 251 -15.59 6.26 30.57
C TYR A 251 -14.95 4.88 30.39
N PHE A 252 -13.61 4.80 30.27
CA PHE A 252 -12.94 3.51 30.08
C PHE A 252 -12.99 2.62 31.33
N GLU A 253 -12.95 3.19 32.51
CA GLU A 253 -13.15 2.43 33.77
C GLU A 253 -14.55 1.82 33.86
N GLY A 254 -15.56 2.51 33.35
CA GLY A 254 -16.95 2.07 33.31
C GLY A 254 -17.23 0.92 32.34
N LEU A 255 -16.36 0.69 31.34
CA LEU A 255 -16.52 -0.39 30.38
C LEU A 255 -16.36 -1.77 31.05
N PRO A 256 -17.05 -2.82 30.53
CA PRO A 256 -16.94 -4.17 31.08
C PRO A 256 -15.50 -4.71 30.98
N PRO A 257 -15.08 -5.64 31.83
CA PRO A 257 -13.74 -6.24 31.80
C PRO A 257 -13.38 -6.95 30.47
N THR A 258 -14.40 -7.38 29.73
CA THR A 258 -14.27 -8.05 28.43
C THR A 258 -14.06 -7.07 27.28
N SER A 259 -14.21 -5.76 27.51
CA SER A 259 -14.04 -4.72 26.50
C SER A 259 -12.60 -4.71 25.96
N VAL A 260 -12.48 -4.82 24.65
CA VAL A 260 -11.17 -4.69 23.96
C VAL A 260 -10.67 -3.25 24.00
N ALA A 261 -11.58 -2.28 24.02
CA ALA A 261 -11.24 -0.86 24.16
C ALA A 261 -10.66 -0.57 25.55
N LYS A 262 -11.27 -1.10 26.62
CA LYS A 262 -10.75 -0.98 27.99
C LYS A 262 -9.35 -1.56 28.12
N GLN A 263 -9.14 -2.76 27.59
CA GLN A 263 -7.83 -3.42 27.61
C GLN A 263 -6.77 -2.61 26.83
N GLN A 264 -7.15 -2.04 25.69
CA GLN A 264 -6.26 -1.18 24.91
C GLN A 264 -5.96 0.13 25.64
N TYR A 265 -6.95 0.72 26.31
CA TYR A 265 -6.76 1.95 27.09
C TYR A 265 -5.80 1.75 28.27
N ALA A 266 -5.85 0.62 28.93
CA ALA A 266 -4.95 0.29 30.02
C ALA A 266 -3.47 0.34 29.59
N THR A 267 -3.17 0.10 28.32
CA THR A 267 -1.79 0.20 27.77
C THR A 267 -1.32 1.65 27.59
N SER A 268 -2.21 2.63 27.56
CA SER A 268 -1.91 4.06 27.40
C SER A 268 -2.00 4.86 28.71
N ASN A 269 -2.58 4.31 29.75
CA ASN A 269 -2.91 5.03 30.99
C ASN A 269 -1.74 5.06 32.01
N PHE A 270 -0.52 5.25 31.53
CA PHE A 270 0.66 5.33 32.42
C PHE A 270 1.02 6.75 32.87
N ALA A 271 0.34 7.76 32.33
CA ALA A 271 0.72 9.16 32.53
C ALA A 271 -0.36 9.90 33.35
N LYS A 272 0.10 10.60 34.39
CA LYS A 272 -0.73 11.51 35.19
C LYS A 272 -0.24 12.95 35.02
N GLY A 273 -1.13 13.93 35.22
CA GLY A 273 -0.79 15.34 35.20
C GLY A 273 -0.31 15.88 33.84
N ASN A 274 0.76 16.64 33.82
CA ASN A 274 1.28 17.33 32.62
C ASN A 274 1.66 16.38 31.47
N THR A 275 2.16 15.19 31.79
CA THR A 275 2.50 14.16 30.80
C THR A 275 1.28 13.75 30.00
N ARG A 276 0.13 13.63 30.63
CA ARG A 276 -1.15 13.29 30.00
C ARG A 276 -1.59 14.37 29.02
N GLY A 277 -1.52 15.64 29.43
CA GLY A 277 -1.83 16.77 28.54
C GLY A 277 -0.98 16.77 27.26
N SER A 278 0.30 16.42 27.39
CA SER A 278 1.18 16.29 26.23
C SER A 278 0.78 15.15 25.30
N ILE A 279 0.38 13.98 25.84
CA ILE A 279 -0.13 12.86 25.03
C ILE A 279 -1.41 13.26 24.30
N PHE A 280 -2.34 13.94 24.96
CA PHE A 280 -3.57 14.43 24.35
C PHE A 280 -3.28 15.44 23.24
N SER A 281 -2.33 16.33 23.44
CA SER A 281 -1.90 17.30 22.43
C SER A 281 -1.34 16.60 21.18
N VAL A 282 -0.46 15.62 21.35
CA VAL A 282 0.08 14.83 20.24
C VAL A 282 -1.03 14.06 19.53
N ALA A 283 -1.94 13.41 20.28
CA ALA A 283 -3.06 12.69 19.72
C ALA A 283 -3.98 13.59 18.89
N SER A 284 -4.35 14.76 19.45
CA SER A 284 -5.23 15.73 18.78
C SER A 284 -4.58 16.34 17.53
N SER A 285 -3.28 16.64 17.57
CA SER A 285 -2.59 17.27 16.44
C SER A 285 -2.63 16.45 15.15
N LYS A 286 -2.62 15.12 15.24
CA LYS A 286 -2.71 14.23 14.09
C LYS A 286 -4.15 14.00 13.63
N LEU A 287 -5.12 14.16 14.53
CA LEU A 287 -6.55 14.03 14.21
C LEU A 287 -7.17 15.33 13.70
N GLU A 288 -6.52 16.47 13.90
CA GLU A 288 -7.03 17.78 13.51
C GLU A 288 -7.45 17.86 12.05
N ILE A 289 -6.69 17.25 11.13
CA ILE A 289 -7.00 17.22 9.70
C ILE A 289 -8.39 16.65 9.41
N PHE A 290 -8.88 15.71 10.23
CA PHE A 290 -10.17 15.05 10.05
C PHE A 290 -11.35 15.84 10.64
N THR A 291 -11.10 16.95 11.34
CA THR A 291 -12.16 17.78 11.93
C THR A 291 -12.74 18.77 10.93
N GLY A 292 -11.98 19.15 9.88
CA GLY A 292 -12.45 20.03 8.82
C GLY A 292 -13.57 19.38 8.00
N ASP A 293 -14.66 20.11 7.75
CA ASP A 293 -15.88 19.54 7.15
C ASP A 293 -15.66 18.82 5.80
N ALA A 294 -14.77 19.33 4.97
CA ALA A 294 -14.49 18.73 3.68
C ALA A 294 -13.79 17.35 3.82
N ILE A 295 -12.76 17.26 4.67
CA ILE A 295 -12.05 16.01 4.93
C ILE A 295 -12.93 15.05 5.76
N ALA A 296 -13.71 15.58 6.70
CA ALA A 296 -14.68 14.78 7.45
C ALA A 296 -15.69 14.10 6.51
N LYS A 297 -16.21 14.81 5.50
CA LYS A 297 -17.11 14.25 4.49
C LYS A 297 -16.41 13.19 3.65
N LEU A 298 -15.18 13.48 3.18
CA LEU A 298 -14.36 12.54 2.41
C LEU A 298 -14.11 11.23 3.15
N THR A 299 -13.94 11.28 4.48
CA THR A 299 -13.55 10.14 5.33
C THR A 299 -14.70 9.54 6.15
N SER A 300 -15.96 9.91 5.89
CA SER A 300 -17.11 9.45 6.68
C SER A 300 -17.79 8.21 6.12
N ILE A 301 -17.83 8.05 4.80
CA ILE A 301 -18.49 6.93 4.11
C ILE A 301 -17.56 6.29 3.09
N ASN A 302 -17.93 5.11 2.60
CA ASN A 302 -17.23 4.46 1.50
C ASN A 302 -18.07 4.47 0.24
N SER A 303 -17.53 5.03 -0.84
CA SER A 303 -18.10 4.95 -2.18
C SER A 303 -17.69 3.68 -2.93
N ILE A 304 -16.58 3.06 -2.51
CA ILE A 304 -16.02 1.85 -3.11
C ILE A 304 -15.50 0.90 -2.02
N ASP A 305 -15.68 -0.37 -2.25
CA ASP A 305 -15.07 -1.41 -1.42
C ASP A 305 -13.60 -1.61 -1.83
N MET A 306 -12.70 -1.03 -1.07
CA MET A 306 -11.26 -1.09 -1.33
C MET A 306 -10.68 -2.51 -1.20
N THR A 307 -11.37 -3.43 -0.53
CA THR A 307 -10.92 -4.82 -0.47
C THR A 307 -10.96 -5.49 -1.83
N ARG A 308 -11.86 -5.05 -2.71
CA ARG A 308 -12.00 -5.55 -4.07
C ARG A 308 -10.94 -5.05 -5.04
N VAL A 309 -10.22 -3.99 -4.71
CA VAL A 309 -9.16 -3.44 -5.57
C VAL A 309 -7.96 -4.40 -5.62
N GLY A 310 -7.67 -5.08 -4.52
CA GLY A 310 -6.58 -6.05 -4.42
C GLY A 310 -6.92 -7.46 -4.90
N PHE A 311 -8.20 -7.75 -5.21
CA PHE A 311 -8.62 -9.08 -5.65
C PHE A 311 -8.93 -9.10 -7.14
N PRO A 312 -8.40 -10.08 -7.90
CA PRO A 312 -8.72 -10.23 -9.31
C PRO A 312 -10.20 -10.62 -9.49
N LYS A 313 -10.86 -10.01 -10.48
CA LYS A 313 -12.21 -10.45 -10.90
C LYS A 313 -12.16 -11.75 -11.70
N GLN A 314 -11.04 -12.00 -12.35
CA GLN A 314 -10.79 -13.16 -13.20
C GLN A 314 -9.40 -13.69 -12.86
N ILE A 315 -9.27 -15.00 -12.83
CA ILE A 315 -8.00 -15.70 -12.69
C ILE A 315 -7.76 -16.41 -14.02
N HIS A 316 -6.69 -16.02 -14.71
CA HIS A 316 -6.29 -16.66 -15.96
C HIS A 316 -5.26 -17.74 -15.64
N LEU A 317 -5.62 -18.99 -15.93
CA LEU A 317 -4.72 -20.13 -15.79
C LEU A 317 -4.18 -20.48 -17.18
N ARG A 318 -2.88 -20.39 -17.36
CA ARG A 318 -2.22 -20.86 -18.57
C ARG A 318 -1.82 -22.31 -18.40
N THR A 319 -2.35 -23.19 -19.23
CA THR A 319 -2.01 -24.61 -19.26
C THR A 319 -1.08 -24.92 -20.44
N ASP A 320 -0.34 -26.02 -20.35
CA ASP A 320 0.43 -26.53 -21.48
C ASP A 320 -0.50 -26.93 -22.64
N ILE A 321 -0.09 -26.62 -23.87
CA ILE A 321 -0.88 -26.92 -25.08
C ILE A 321 -1.26 -28.41 -25.18
N ARG A 322 -0.47 -29.31 -24.60
CA ARG A 322 -0.76 -30.74 -24.51
C ARG A 322 -1.99 -31.07 -23.68
N LEU A 323 -2.45 -30.15 -22.85
CA LEU A 323 -3.64 -30.29 -22.00
C LEU A 323 -4.90 -29.70 -22.65
N LYS A 324 -4.80 -29.23 -23.91
CA LYS A 324 -5.92 -28.65 -24.64
C LYS A 324 -7.10 -29.63 -24.74
N GLY A 325 -8.28 -29.17 -24.35
CA GLY A 325 -9.51 -29.97 -24.38
C GLY A 325 -9.66 -30.96 -23.23
N GLN A 326 -8.74 -30.94 -22.25
CA GLN A 326 -8.89 -31.75 -21.04
C GLN A 326 -9.68 -30.95 -19.97
N ASP A 327 -10.50 -31.68 -19.23
CA ASP A 327 -11.22 -31.17 -18.08
C ASP A 327 -10.29 -31.16 -16.87
N PHE A 328 -10.37 -30.10 -16.08
CA PHE A 328 -9.67 -29.99 -14.78
C PHE A 328 -10.48 -29.22 -13.78
N GLU A 329 -10.27 -29.54 -12.53
CA GLU A 329 -10.87 -28.86 -11.41
C GLU A 329 -9.88 -27.87 -10.82
N VAL A 330 -10.34 -26.65 -10.53
CA VAL A 330 -9.58 -25.61 -9.85
C VAL A 330 -10.12 -25.48 -8.44
N PHE A 331 -9.29 -25.73 -7.46
CA PHE A 331 -9.62 -25.64 -6.05
C PHE A 331 -9.07 -24.33 -5.48
N PHE A 332 -9.90 -23.60 -4.76
CA PHE A 332 -9.52 -22.40 -4.02
C PHE A 332 -9.41 -22.72 -2.53
N TYR A 333 -8.28 -22.39 -1.94
CA TYR A 333 -8.02 -22.60 -0.52
C TYR A 333 -7.78 -21.27 0.19
N ARG A 334 -8.28 -21.15 1.42
CA ARG A 334 -7.89 -20.03 2.27
C ARG A 334 -6.42 -20.23 2.67
N GLN A 335 -5.60 -19.23 2.43
CA GLN A 335 -4.19 -19.27 2.84
C GLN A 335 -4.13 -19.35 4.38
N ASN A 336 -3.37 -20.33 4.89
CA ASN A 336 -3.02 -20.44 6.29
C ASN A 336 -1.50 -20.28 6.41
N GLN A 337 -1.03 -19.49 7.39
CA GLN A 337 0.41 -19.24 7.60
C GLN A 337 1.21 -20.51 7.94
N SER A 338 0.55 -21.53 8.49
CA SER A 338 1.17 -22.78 8.92
C SER A 338 1.06 -23.93 7.91
N GLN A 339 0.18 -23.82 6.92
CA GLN A 339 0.00 -24.84 5.88
C GLN A 339 -0.29 -24.18 4.54
N PRO A 340 0.36 -24.64 3.44
CA PRO A 340 0.14 -24.06 2.10
C PRO A 340 -1.30 -24.25 1.61
N PHE A 341 -2.00 -25.28 2.10
CA PHE A 341 -3.40 -25.57 1.80
C PHE A 341 -4.23 -25.48 3.07
N GLY A 342 -5.04 -24.42 3.19
CA GLY A 342 -6.03 -24.28 4.25
C GLY A 342 -7.35 -24.95 3.91
N LYS A 343 -8.45 -24.47 4.50
CA LYS A 343 -9.79 -24.96 4.19
C LYS A 343 -10.16 -24.59 2.76
N GLU A 344 -10.68 -25.55 1.98
CA GLU A 344 -11.27 -25.30 0.65
C GLU A 344 -12.43 -24.29 0.80
N ILE A 345 -12.39 -23.26 -0.02
CA ILE A 345 -13.40 -22.19 -0.04
C ILE A 345 -14.20 -22.14 -1.35
N GLY A 346 -13.77 -22.88 -2.35
CA GLY A 346 -14.46 -22.98 -3.63
C GLY A 346 -13.81 -23.96 -4.58
N ARG A 347 -14.60 -24.40 -5.56
CA ARG A 347 -14.20 -25.31 -6.64
C ARG A 347 -14.84 -24.83 -7.93
N VAL A 348 -14.11 -24.89 -9.01
CA VAL A 348 -14.60 -24.60 -10.37
C VAL A 348 -14.12 -25.67 -11.32
N GLU A 349 -15.02 -26.22 -12.09
CA GLU A 349 -14.68 -27.07 -13.24
C GLU A 349 -14.35 -26.18 -14.44
N ALA A 350 -13.28 -26.50 -15.12
CA ALA A 350 -12.80 -25.75 -16.27
C ALA A 350 -12.35 -26.71 -17.39
N VAL A 351 -12.56 -26.27 -18.64
CA VAL A 351 -12.04 -26.95 -19.82
C VAL A 351 -10.97 -26.08 -20.45
N SER A 352 -9.81 -26.64 -20.80
CA SER A 352 -8.78 -25.87 -21.49
C SER A 352 -9.29 -25.46 -22.89
N GLY A 353 -9.54 -24.17 -23.04
CA GLY A 353 -9.95 -23.55 -24.26
C GLY A 353 -8.87 -23.51 -25.35
N PRO A 354 -9.22 -23.13 -26.57
CA PRO A 354 -8.22 -22.77 -27.57
C PRO A 354 -7.43 -21.54 -27.12
N THR A 355 -6.12 -21.63 -27.16
CA THR A 355 -5.21 -20.49 -27.01
C THR A 355 -5.30 -19.55 -28.19
#